data_9d7bd637fa5e1403762ebe1f1ec95494
#
_entry.id   9d7bd637fa5e1403762ebe1f1ec95494
#
_cell.length_a   1.000
_cell.length_b   1.000
_cell.length_c   1.000
_cell.angle_alpha   90.00
_cell.angle_beta   90.00
_cell.angle_gamma   90.00
#
_symmetry.space_group_name_H-M   'P 1'
#
loop_
_entity.id
_entity.type
_entity.pdbx_description
1 polymer ?
#
loop_
_entity_poly.entity_id
_entity_poly.type
_entity_poly.pdbx_seq_one_letter_code
_entity_poly.pdbx_strand_id
1 'polypeptide(L)'
;MKRIHAFLFSSLGMMLSIVMVGCKDTGKTLTSATGSIYECLVVMNNQALTQDELNAVAHHSLVNEASGYSEPISTTYDLVKAIMAADMPAMPQMEPYFKLTQVNMTYFDDILKPTRNILFVDIDPNRYTQLKVKVANNNWSKPQAICRIQSPSQEEFVAYWLENGENIREWFVNQELKRQTQFYQASTNKDARTKLQAQGYDMLIPEDYIIILDTLLGGATTYSLRQPATVASNTRVLWCCNN
;
A
#
# COMPACT_ATOMS: atom_id res chain seq x y z
N MET A 1 4.60 89.58 -18.33
CA MET A 1 3.22 89.03 -18.05
C MET A 1 3.14 87.64 -18.70
N LYS A 2 3.13 86.61 -17.97
CA LYS A 2 2.51 85.31 -18.23
C LYS A 2 2.94 84.34 -17.11
N ARG A 3 1.96 84.00 -16.29
CA ARG A 3 2.08 83.08 -15.13
C ARG A 3 2.09 81.67 -15.71
N ILE A 4 3.12 80.92 -15.34
CA ILE A 4 3.18 79.49 -15.64
C ILE A 4 2.74 78.77 -14.34
N HIS A 5 1.60 78.12 -14.42
CA HIS A 5 1.15 77.22 -13.37
C HIS A 5 1.88 75.91 -13.44
N ALA A 6 2.66 75.65 -12.40
CA ALA A 6 3.29 74.32 -12.22
C ALA A 6 2.27 73.35 -11.63
N PHE A 7 1.89 72.33 -12.36
CA PHE A 7 1.10 71.20 -11.85
C PHE A 7 2.02 70.24 -11.11
N LEU A 8 1.86 70.22 -9.79
CA LEU A 8 2.45 69.17 -8.93
C LEU A 8 1.63 67.87 -9.09
N PHE A 9 2.16 66.93 -9.84
CA PHE A 9 1.67 65.54 -9.80
C PHE A 9 2.19 64.85 -8.55
N SER A 10 1.32 64.72 -7.54
CA SER A 10 1.53 63.89 -6.41
C SER A 10 1.30 62.43 -6.83
N SER A 11 2.38 61.69 -7.11
CA SER A 11 2.32 60.23 -7.30
C SER A 11 2.22 59.57 -5.96
N LEU A 12 0.97 59.25 -5.56
CA LEU A 12 0.68 58.38 -4.43
C LEU A 12 1.11 56.95 -4.81
N GLY A 13 2.32 56.61 -4.45
CA GLY A 13 2.85 55.25 -4.55
C GLY A 13 2.08 54.31 -3.62
N MET A 14 1.11 53.58 -4.19
CA MET A 14 0.40 52.51 -3.51
C MET A 14 1.36 51.33 -3.36
N MET A 15 2.01 51.25 -2.19
CA MET A 15 2.88 50.16 -1.81
C MET A 15 2.00 48.92 -1.56
N LEU A 16 1.84 48.07 -2.59
CA LEU A 16 1.14 46.82 -2.49
C LEU A 16 2.00 45.86 -1.63
N SER A 17 1.73 45.84 -0.32
CA SER A 17 2.31 44.89 0.60
C SER A 17 1.75 43.49 0.27
N ILE A 18 2.50 42.70 -0.51
CA ILE A 18 2.25 41.29 -0.70
C ILE A 18 2.53 40.62 0.65
N VAL A 19 1.49 40.43 1.44
CA VAL A 19 1.54 39.53 2.61
C VAL A 19 1.67 38.12 2.06
N MET A 20 2.91 37.65 1.96
CA MET A 20 3.18 36.23 1.82
C MET A 20 2.66 35.56 3.07
N VAL A 21 1.39 35.13 3.03
CA VAL A 21 0.88 34.15 3.97
C VAL A 21 1.61 32.85 3.62
N GLY A 22 2.80 32.71 4.15
CA GLY A 22 3.47 31.41 4.25
C GLY A 22 2.51 30.55 5.07
N CYS A 23 1.82 29.60 4.43
CA CYS A 23 1.28 28.45 5.11
C CYS A 23 2.45 27.86 5.89
N LYS A 24 2.55 28.16 7.18
CA LYS A 24 3.28 27.33 8.11
C LYS A 24 2.56 25.99 8.05
N ASP A 25 3.09 25.09 7.25
CA ASP A 25 2.93 23.66 7.49
C ASP A 25 3.39 23.47 8.93
N THR A 26 2.42 23.46 9.84
CA THR A 26 2.66 22.99 11.21
C THR A 26 2.88 21.49 11.03
N GLY A 27 4.10 21.15 10.65
CA GLY A 27 4.53 19.79 10.39
C GLY A 27 4.32 18.95 11.64
N LYS A 28 3.11 18.42 11.78
CA LYS A 28 2.82 17.34 12.71
C LYS A 28 3.72 16.20 12.27
N THR A 29 4.83 16.01 12.97
CA THR A 29 5.72 14.89 12.71
C THR A 29 4.88 13.63 12.95
N LEU A 30 4.50 12.94 11.87
CA LEU A 30 3.74 11.70 11.98
C LEU A 30 4.62 10.65 12.66
N THR A 31 4.03 9.88 13.55
CA THR A 31 4.68 8.73 14.17
C THR A 31 5.00 7.66 13.12
N SER A 32 5.95 6.78 13.44
CA SER A 32 6.19 5.59 12.61
C SER A 32 4.96 4.70 12.60
N ALA A 33 4.66 4.14 11.43
CA ALA A 33 3.59 3.15 11.31
C ALA A 33 3.96 1.85 12.04
N THR A 34 2.96 1.21 12.64
CA THR A 34 3.06 -0.08 13.32
C THR A 34 2.57 -1.21 12.44
N GLY A 35 2.98 -2.45 12.76
CA GLY A 35 2.65 -3.65 11.99
C GLY A 35 3.74 -4.06 11.02
N SER A 36 3.68 -5.32 10.59
CA SER A 36 4.65 -5.93 9.68
C SER A 36 4.31 -5.63 8.22
N ILE A 37 5.25 -5.93 7.34
CA ILE A 37 5.05 -5.90 5.89
C ILE A 37 3.95 -6.91 5.54
N TYR A 38 3.00 -6.54 4.67
CA TYR A 38 1.85 -7.37 4.30
C TYR A 38 0.92 -7.75 5.47
N GLU A 39 0.89 -6.98 6.55
CA GLU A 39 -0.20 -7.01 7.53
C GLU A 39 -1.24 -5.93 7.18
N CYS A 40 -2.53 -6.26 7.31
CA CYS A 40 -3.62 -5.32 7.10
C CYS A 40 -4.66 -5.44 8.22
N LEU A 41 -4.99 -4.31 8.84
CA LEU A 41 -6.08 -4.19 9.80
C LEU A 41 -7.38 -3.95 9.04
N VAL A 42 -8.34 -4.85 9.19
CA VAL A 42 -9.68 -4.72 8.64
C VAL A 42 -10.61 -4.21 9.73
N VAL A 43 -11.11 -2.99 9.56
CA VAL A 43 -12.01 -2.32 10.51
C VAL A 43 -13.41 -2.37 9.94
N MET A 44 -14.24 -3.26 10.48
CA MET A 44 -15.61 -3.48 10.00
C MET A 44 -16.49 -4.12 11.06
N ASN A 45 -17.78 -3.85 10.98
CA ASN A 45 -18.79 -4.62 11.67
C ASN A 45 -19.10 -5.87 10.85
N ASN A 46 -18.66 -7.04 11.33
CA ASN A 46 -18.89 -8.28 10.62
C ASN A 46 -20.37 -8.68 10.68
N GLN A 47 -20.93 -9.12 9.56
CA GLN A 47 -22.33 -9.50 9.41
C GLN A 47 -22.43 -10.82 8.65
N ALA A 48 -23.43 -11.66 9.00
CA ALA A 48 -23.73 -12.86 8.23
C ALA A 48 -24.22 -12.49 6.82
N LEU A 49 -23.79 -13.25 5.82
CA LEU A 49 -24.28 -13.13 4.47
C LEU A 49 -25.68 -13.73 4.35
N THR A 50 -26.54 -13.07 3.58
CA THR A 50 -27.85 -13.60 3.20
C THR A 50 -27.71 -14.75 2.19
N GLN A 51 -28.76 -15.52 1.98
CA GLN A 51 -28.73 -16.63 1.01
C GLN A 51 -28.48 -16.13 -0.41
N ASP A 52 -29.00 -14.97 -0.79
CA ASP A 52 -28.79 -14.39 -2.12
C ASP A 52 -27.34 -13.93 -2.31
N GLU A 53 -26.75 -13.34 -1.28
CA GLU A 53 -25.31 -12.98 -1.29
C GLU A 53 -24.41 -14.21 -1.33
N LEU A 54 -24.74 -15.28 -0.60
CA LEU A 54 -24.02 -16.56 -0.68
C LEU A 54 -24.11 -17.18 -2.08
N ASN A 55 -25.26 -17.10 -2.73
CA ASN A 55 -25.42 -17.54 -4.11
C ASN A 55 -24.57 -16.69 -5.05
N ALA A 56 -24.54 -15.36 -4.88
CA ALA A 56 -23.68 -14.48 -5.69
C ALA A 56 -22.20 -14.84 -5.51
N VAL A 57 -21.73 -15.08 -4.28
CA VAL A 57 -20.37 -15.52 -3.99
C VAL A 57 -20.05 -16.86 -4.66
N ALA A 58 -20.96 -17.84 -4.58
CA ALA A 58 -20.79 -19.17 -5.18
C ALA A 58 -20.68 -19.14 -6.71
N HIS A 59 -21.31 -18.17 -7.35
CA HIS A 59 -21.22 -17.97 -8.81
C HIS A 59 -20.00 -17.19 -9.25
N HIS A 60 -19.28 -16.56 -8.33
CA HIS A 60 -18.10 -15.78 -8.64
C HIS A 60 -16.83 -16.64 -8.69
N SER A 61 -15.94 -16.38 -9.66
CA SER A 61 -14.70 -17.12 -9.89
C SER A 61 -13.71 -17.11 -8.73
N LEU A 62 -13.87 -16.20 -7.76
CA LEU A 62 -13.01 -16.09 -6.56
C LEU A 62 -13.09 -17.31 -5.64
N VAL A 63 -14.17 -18.08 -5.71
CA VAL A 63 -14.43 -19.25 -4.86
C VAL A 63 -14.05 -20.56 -5.54
N ASN A 64 -13.60 -20.49 -6.80
CA ASN A 64 -13.16 -21.65 -7.52
C ASN A 64 -11.81 -22.17 -6.98
N GLU A 65 -11.59 -23.48 -7.11
CA GLU A 65 -10.43 -24.25 -6.62
C GLU A 65 -9.05 -23.62 -6.93
N ALA A 66 -8.99 -22.68 -7.87
CA ALA A 66 -7.78 -21.97 -8.25
C ALA A 66 -7.32 -20.89 -7.25
N SER A 67 -8.19 -20.44 -6.32
CA SER A 67 -7.86 -19.39 -5.35
C SER A 67 -7.13 -19.90 -4.11
N GLY A 68 -7.06 -21.22 -3.89
CA GLY A 68 -6.44 -21.83 -2.69
C GLY A 68 -7.24 -21.58 -1.39
N TYR A 69 -8.32 -20.79 -1.43
CA TYR A 69 -9.14 -20.49 -0.25
C TYR A 69 -10.11 -21.63 0.03
N SER A 70 -9.91 -22.35 1.13
CA SER A 70 -10.69 -23.55 1.51
C SER A 70 -11.67 -23.32 2.66
N GLU A 71 -11.67 -22.14 3.31
CA GLU A 71 -12.57 -21.86 4.39
C GLU A 71 -13.97 -21.46 3.88
N PRO A 72 -15.07 -21.87 4.56
CA PRO A 72 -16.40 -21.50 4.13
C PRO A 72 -16.63 -19.99 4.31
N ILE A 73 -17.15 -19.34 3.27
CA ILE A 73 -17.53 -17.92 3.32
C ILE A 73 -18.96 -17.85 3.85
N SER A 74 -19.13 -17.27 5.03
CA SER A 74 -20.42 -17.13 5.71
C SER A 74 -20.71 -15.70 6.17
N THR A 75 -19.69 -14.88 6.24
CA THR A 75 -19.79 -13.49 6.72
C THR A 75 -19.11 -12.51 5.75
N THR A 76 -19.43 -11.23 5.93
CA THR A 76 -18.76 -10.15 5.16
C THR A 76 -17.24 -10.13 5.39
N TYR A 77 -16.78 -10.51 6.59
CA TYR A 77 -15.33 -10.60 6.83
C TYR A 77 -14.70 -11.80 6.13
N ASP A 78 -15.38 -12.97 6.10
CA ASP A 78 -14.86 -14.13 5.35
C ASP A 78 -14.69 -13.79 3.86
N LEU A 79 -15.66 -13.04 3.30
CA LEU A 79 -15.56 -12.57 1.92
C LEU A 79 -14.40 -11.61 1.72
N VAL A 80 -14.13 -10.69 2.64
CA VAL A 80 -12.94 -9.82 2.60
C VAL A 80 -11.67 -10.65 2.69
N LYS A 81 -11.63 -11.61 3.62
CA LYS A 81 -10.47 -12.50 3.84
C LYS A 81 -10.17 -13.34 2.61
N ALA A 82 -11.18 -13.89 1.95
CA ALA A 82 -11.01 -14.73 0.76
C ALA A 82 -10.24 -14.01 -0.37
N ILE A 83 -10.38 -12.69 -0.49
CA ILE A 83 -9.67 -11.90 -1.51
C ILE A 83 -8.34 -11.35 -0.98
N MET A 84 -8.37 -10.69 0.18
CA MET A 84 -7.17 -10.02 0.71
C MET A 84 -6.09 -10.99 1.18
N ALA A 85 -6.50 -12.15 1.69
CA ALA A 85 -5.60 -13.20 2.16
C ALA A 85 -5.56 -14.41 1.21
N ALA A 86 -5.94 -14.23 -0.05
CA ALA A 86 -5.71 -15.25 -1.08
C ALA A 86 -4.22 -15.59 -1.18
N ASP A 87 -3.91 -16.83 -1.54
CA ASP A 87 -2.54 -17.27 -1.69
C ASP A 87 -1.85 -16.61 -2.89
N MET A 88 -0.60 -16.24 -2.72
CA MET A 88 0.22 -15.71 -3.81
C MET A 88 0.52 -16.83 -4.82
N PRO A 89 0.28 -16.59 -6.12
CA PRO A 89 0.53 -17.58 -7.16
C PRO A 89 2.04 -17.91 -7.29
N ALA A 90 2.33 -19.13 -7.67
CA ALA A 90 3.68 -19.62 -7.96
C ALA A 90 4.66 -19.59 -6.77
N MET A 91 4.17 -19.51 -5.53
CA MET A 91 5.01 -19.68 -4.34
C MET A 91 5.22 -21.17 -4.05
N PRO A 92 6.42 -21.59 -3.62
CA PRO A 92 6.69 -22.99 -3.25
C PRO A 92 5.86 -23.49 -2.07
N GLN A 93 5.42 -22.58 -1.21
CA GLN A 93 4.52 -22.80 -0.09
C GLN A 93 3.35 -21.83 -0.21
N MET A 94 2.18 -22.22 0.28
CA MET A 94 1.02 -21.34 0.31
C MET A 94 1.30 -20.17 1.27
N GLU A 95 1.37 -18.97 0.72
CA GLU A 95 1.60 -17.74 1.46
C GLU A 95 0.52 -16.73 1.08
N PRO A 96 -0.25 -16.20 2.04
CA PRO A 96 -1.29 -15.23 1.74
C PRO A 96 -0.68 -13.88 1.35
N TYR A 97 -1.38 -13.14 0.48
CA TYR A 97 -1.01 -11.76 0.14
C TYR A 97 -0.93 -10.88 1.38
N PHE A 98 -1.92 -10.99 2.27
CA PHE A 98 -1.96 -10.23 3.53
C PHE A 98 -2.33 -11.10 4.72
N LYS A 99 -1.64 -10.89 5.83
CA LYS A 99 -2.08 -11.34 7.14
C LYS A 99 -3.08 -10.34 7.68
N LEU A 100 -4.31 -10.78 7.91
CA LEU A 100 -5.40 -9.93 8.33
C LEU A 100 -5.63 -9.99 9.84
N THR A 101 -5.94 -8.85 10.42
CA THR A 101 -6.50 -8.73 11.76
C THR A 101 -7.81 -7.95 11.65
N GLN A 102 -8.91 -8.50 12.16
CA GLN A 102 -10.20 -7.80 12.18
C GLN A 102 -10.41 -7.08 13.51
N VAL A 103 -10.98 -5.89 13.43
CA VAL A 103 -11.50 -5.16 14.59
C VAL A 103 -12.87 -4.56 14.25
N ASN A 104 -13.78 -4.57 15.23
CA ASN A 104 -15.06 -3.90 15.05
C ASN A 104 -14.89 -2.37 15.05
N MET A 105 -15.72 -1.66 14.28
CA MET A 105 -15.68 -0.20 14.17
C MET A 105 -15.70 0.52 15.51
N THR A 106 -16.43 0.01 16.49
CA THR A 106 -16.54 0.61 17.83
C THR A 106 -15.26 0.51 18.65
N TYR A 107 -14.37 -0.42 18.33
CA TYR A 107 -13.10 -0.63 19.04
C TYR A 107 -11.89 -0.05 18.29
N PHE A 108 -12.11 0.62 17.18
CA PHE A 108 -11.06 1.31 16.47
C PHE A 108 -10.70 2.62 17.18
N ASP A 109 -9.58 2.63 17.86
CA ASP A 109 -9.11 3.72 18.73
C ASP A 109 -7.74 4.29 18.30
N ASP A 110 -7.19 5.17 19.13
CA ASP A 110 -5.92 5.84 18.87
C ASP A 110 -4.72 4.87 18.83
N ILE A 111 -4.81 3.70 19.49
CA ILE A 111 -3.75 2.69 19.50
C ILE A 111 -3.64 2.01 18.12
N LEU A 112 -4.77 1.82 17.46
CA LEU A 112 -4.86 1.16 16.16
C LEU A 112 -4.62 2.11 14.98
N LYS A 113 -4.80 3.43 15.17
CA LYS A 113 -4.59 4.44 14.12
C LYS A 113 -3.23 4.39 13.46
N PRO A 114 -2.10 4.12 14.15
CA PRO A 114 -0.79 4.04 13.51
C PRO A 114 -0.57 2.82 12.63
N THR A 115 -1.52 1.88 12.54
CA THR A 115 -1.36 0.65 11.74
C THR A 115 -1.03 0.98 10.29
N ARG A 116 -0.08 0.23 9.73
CA ARG A 116 0.55 0.45 8.43
C ARG A 116 -0.42 0.38 7.24
N ASN A 117 -1.32 -0.62 7.25
CA ASN A 117 -2.37 -0.78 6.25
C ASN A 117 -3.70 -0.95 6.96
N ILE A 118 -4.69 -0.15 6.58
CA ILE A 118 -6.02 -0.19 7.17
C ILE A 118 -7.07 -0.22 6.07
N LEU A 119 -7.89 -1.24 6.09
CA LEU A 119 -9.09 -1.35 5.27
C LEU A 119 -10.32 -1.12 6.14
N PHE A 120 -11.02 -0.03 5.90
CA PHE A 120 -12.33 0.22 6.51
C PHE A 120 -13.45 -0.25 5.59
N VAL A 121 -14.38 -1.03 6.14
CA VAL A 121 -15.64 -1.38 5.50
C VAL A 121 -16.77 -0.87 6.39
N ASP A 122 -17.39 0.22 5.98
CA ASP A 122 -18.39 0.97 6.75
C ASP A 122 -19.75 0.91 6.02
N ILE A 123 -20.61 0.01 6.48
CA ILE A 123 -21.94 -0.23 5.91
C ILE A 123 -22.97 0.41 6.84
N ASP A 124 -23.63 1.47 6.37
CA ASP A 124 -24.63 2.19 7.15
C ASP A 124 -25.66 2.88 6.24
N PRO A 125 -26.91 2.37 6.18
CA PRO A 125 -27.98 2.93 5.35
C PRO A 125 -28.42 4.33 5.77
N ASN A 126 -28.15 4.71 7.02
CA ASN A 126 -28.53 6.03 7.53
C ASN A 126 -27.49 7.11 7.20
N ARG A 127 -26.26 6.71 6.89
CA ARG A 127 -25.12 7.61 6.63
C ARG A 127 -24.78 7.71 5.16
N TYR A 128 -25.05 6.66 4.39
CA TYR A 128 -24.61 6.58 2.98
C TYR A 128 -25.80 6.34 2.06
N THR A 129 -25.83 7.06 0.95
CA THR A 129 -26.83 6.93 -0.11
C THR A 129 -26.30 6.24 -1.37
N GLN A 130 -24.98 6.02 -1.42
CA GLN A 130 -24.28 5.36 -2.52
C GLN A 130 -22.93 4.83 -2.02
N LEU A 131 -22.46 3.78 -2.66
CA LEU A 131 -21.12 3.24 -2.38
C LEU A 131 -20.04 4.23 -2.81
N LYS A 132 -19.05 4.42 -1.95
CA LYS A 132 -17.86 5.26 -2.20
C LYS A 132 -16.62 4.59 -1.66
N VAL A 133 -15.54 4.66 -2.45
CA VAL A 133 -14.21 4.24 -2.03
C VAL A 133 -13.31 5.45 -1.93
N LYS A 134 -12.60 5.55 -0.83
CA LYS A 134 -11.63 6.61 -0.57
C LYS A 134 -10.31 5.99 -0.14
N VAL A 135 -9.22 6.48 -0.70
CA VAL A 135 -7.86 6.10 -0.30
C VAL A 135 -7.13 7.29 0.28
N ALA A 136 -6.26 7.02 1.25
CA ALA A 136 -5.39 8.02 1.85
C ALA A 136 -4.05 7.40 2.22
N ASN A 137 -3.00 8.22 2.19
CA ASN A 137 -1.67 7.83 2.63
C ASN A 137 -1.22 8.75 3.77
N ASN A 138 -0.54 8.16 4.77
CA ASN A 138 0.11 8.91 5.85
C ASN A 138 -0.84 9.83 6.62
N ASN A 139 -2.01 9.32 7.01
CA ASN A 139 -3.02 10.11 7.73
C ASN A 139 -2.70 10.26 9.23
N TRP A 140 -2.30 9.17 9.90
CA TRP A 140 -1.99 9.14 11.34
C TRP A 140 -0.54 8.74 11.61
N SER A 141 0.07 8.00 10.70
CA SER A 141 1.45 7.54 10.80
C SER A 141 2.11 7.48 9.43
N LYS A 142 3.43 7.25 9.39
CA LYS A 142 4.18 7.15 8.14
C LYS A 142 5.19 6.00 8.24
N PRO A 143 5.23 5.12 7.22
CA PRO A 143 4.37 5.04 6.03
C PRO A 143 3.04 4.35 6.32
N GLN A 144 1.94 4.89 5.84
CA GLN A 144 0.60 4.34 6.06
C GLN A 144 -0.23 4.35 4.77
N ALA A 145 -1.05 3.32 4.57
CA ALA A 145 -2.04 3.23 3.51
C ALA A 145 -3.42 2.91 4.10
N ILE A 146 -4.41 3.67 3.71
CA ILE A 146 -5.79 3.53 4.18
C ILE A 146 -6.71 3.44 2.98
N CYS A 147 -7.54 2.41 2.93
CA CYS A 147 -8.67 2.32 2.02
C CYS A 147 -9.95 2.30 2.85
N ARG A 148 -10.94 3.12 2.48
CA ARG A 148 -12.25 3.15 3.13
C ARG A 148 -13.34 2.94 2.11
N ILE A 149 -14.11 1.87 2.29
CA ILE A 149 -15.32 1.57 1.54
C ILE A 149 -16.49 2.00 2.41
N GLN A 150 -17.33 2.84 1.86
CA GLN A 150 -18.58 3.33 2.48
C GLN A 150 -19.74 2.82 1.64
N SER A 151 -20.66 2.05 2.22
CA SER A 151 -21.80 1.47 1.51
C SER A 151 -23.11 1.72 2.22
N PRO A 152 -24.21 1.98 1.50
CA PRO A 152 -25.53 2.10 2.11
C PRO A 152 -26.13 0.75 2.50
N SER A 153 -25.68 -0.36 1.88
CA SER A 153 -26.20 -1.69 2.17
C SER A 153 -25.11 -2.76 2.08
N GLN A 154 -25.37 -3.90 2.70
CA GLN A 154 -24.51 -5.08 2.60
C GLN A 154 -24.50 -5.64 1.18
N GLU A 155 -25.64 -5.69 0.53
CA GLU A 155 -25.79 -6.17 -0.85
C GLU A 155 -24.90 -5.38 -1.82
N GLU A 156 -24.95 -4.01 -1.77
CA GLU A 156 -24.08 -3.18 -2.59
C GLU A 156 -22.59 -3.38 -2.27
N PHE A 157 -22.26 -3.57 -1.00
CA PHE A 157 -20.88 -3.88 -0.61
C PHE A 157 -20.43 -5.22 -1.18
N VAL A 158 -21.22 -6.28 -1.04
CA VAL A 158 -20.90 -7.63 -1.55
C VAL A 158 -20.72 -7.61 -3.06
N ALA A 159 -21.66 -7.03 -3.80
CA ALA A 159 -21.56 -6.89 -5.26
C ALA A 159 -20.29 -6.14 -5.68
N TYR A 160 -20.02 -5.01 -5.05
CA TYR A 160 -18.81 -4.22 -5.31
C TYR A 160 -17.53 -4.98 -4.99
N TRP A 161 -17.49 -5.68 -3.84
CA TRP A 161 -16.31 -6.40 -3.38
C TRP A 161 -15.95 -7.58 -4.28
N LEU A 162 -16.95 -8.33 -4.74
CA LEU A 162 -16.76 -9.42 -5.71
C LEU A 162 -16.11 -8.90 -7.01
N GLU A 163 -16.51 -7.74 -7.48
CA GLU A 163 -16.01 -7.17 -8.73
C GLU A 163 -14.65 -6.44 -8.57
N ASN A 164 -14.42 -5.78 -7.43
CA ASN A 164 -13.32 -4.83 -7.26
C ASN A 164 -12.34 -5.18 -6.12
N GLY A 165 -12.61 -6.23 -5.35
CA GLY A 165 -11.81 -6.58 -4.18
C GLY A 165 -10.35 -6.90 -4.52
N GLU A 166 -10.10 -7.54 -5.66
CA GLU A 166 -8.75 -7.80 -6.16
C GLU A 166 -7.99 -6.51 -6.49
N ASN A 167 -8.64 -5.54 -7.11
CA ASN A 167 -8.02 -4.23 -7.39
C ASN A 167 -7.62 -3.50 -6.09
N ILE A 168 -8.44 -3.66 -5.02
CA ILE A 168 -8.12 -3.09 -3.70
C ILE A 168 -6.93 -3.84 -3.08
N ARG A 169 -6.88 -5.16 -3.16
CA ARG A 169 -5.73 -5.96 -2.74
C ARG A 169 -4.45 -5.51 -3.46
N GLU A 170 -4.50 -5.42 -4.78
CA GLU A 170 -3.37 -4.97 -5.60
C GLU A 170 -2.93 -3.55 -5.26
N TRP A 171 -3.88 -2.65 -4.96
CA TRP A 171 -3.55 -1.31 -4.53
C TRP A 171 -2.71 -1.36 -3.23
N PHE A 172 -3.08 -2.17 -2.23
CA PHE A 172 -2.29 -2.34 -1.00
C PHE A 172 -0.93 -2.98 -1.28
N VAL A 173 -0.86 -4.01 -2.15
CA VAL A 173 0.40 -4.63 -2.58
C VAL A 173 1.33 -3.57 -3.19
N ASN A 174 0.81 -2.74 -4.08
CA ASN A 174 1.57 -1.67 -4.71
C ASN A 174 2.06 -0.61 -3.70
N GLN A 175 1.29 -0.33 -2.62
CA GLN A 175 1.79 0.54 -1.54
C GLN A 175 2.97 -0.11 -0.81
N GLU A 176 2.92 -1.41 -0.53
CA GLU A 176 4.03 -2.13 0.09
C GLU A 176 5.27 -2.18 -0.80
N LEU A 177 5.12 -2.53 -2.07
CA LEU A 177 6.22 -2.53 -3.04
C LEU A 177 6.89 -1.16 -3.15
N LYS A 178 6.08 -0.08 -3.21
CA LYS A 178 6.59 1.29 -3.24
C LYS A 178 7.43 1.63 -1.99
N ARG A 179 6.97 1.22 -0.81
CA ARG A 179 7.69 1.43 0.46
C ARG A 179 9.00 0.64 0.50
N GLN A 180 8.98 -0.62 0.07
CA GLN A 180 10.18 -1.45 -0.02
C GLN A 180 11.17 -0.89 -1.03
N THR A 181 10.70 -0.47 -2.20
CA THR A 181 11.54 0.18 -3.22
C THR A 181 12.21 1.43 -2.66
N GLN A 182 11.48 2.31 -1.97
CA GLN A 182 12.05 3.50 -1.34
C GLN A 182 13.09 3.16 -0.28
N PHE A 183 12.84 2.14 0.53
CA PHE A 183 13.78 1.65 1.53
C PHE A 183 15.08 1.16 0.88
N TYR A 184 14.99 0.30 -0.13
CA TYR A 184 16.17 -0.25 -0.82
C TYR A 184 16.89 0.77 -1.70
N GLN A 185 16.19 1.78 -2.23
CA GLN A 185 16.85 2.90 -2.91
C GLN A 185 17.82 3.66 -2.00
N ALA A 186 17.48 3.80 -0.73
CA ALA A 186 18.31 4.49 0.25
C ALA A 186 19.53 3.66 0.72
N SER A 187 19.42 2.32 0.66
CA SER A 187 20.46 1.38 1.12
C SER A 187 20.76 0.30 0.07
N THR A 188 21.17 0.74 -1.11
CA THR A 188 21.49 -0.14 -2.24
C THR A 188 22.99 -0.41 -2.30
N ASN A 189 23.37 -1.67 -2.50
CA ASN A 189 24.74 -2.06 -2.87
C ASN A 189 25.04 -1.57 -4.29
N LYS A 190 25.74 -0.44 -4.37
CA LYS A 190 26.04 0.24 -5.64
C LYS A 190 26.95 -0.59 -6.56
N ASP A 191 27.91 -1.32 -5.99
CA ASP A 191 28.86 -2.14 -6.74
C ASP A 191 28.15 -3.33 -7.40
N ALA A 192 27.30 -4.03 -6.62
CA ALA A 192 26.48 -5.11 -7.15
C ALA A 192 25.52 -4.63 -8.24
N ARG A 193 24.85 -3.50 -8.00
CA ARG A 193 23.95 -2.90 -9.00
C ARG A 193 24.67 -2.53 -10.29
N THR A 194 25.84 -1.90 -10.20
CA THR A 194 26.63 -1.50 -11.37
C THR A 194 27.04 -2.71 -12.21
N LYS A 195 27.46 -3.79 -11.56
CA LYS A 195 27.81 -5.05 -12.27
C LYS A 195 26.62 -5.65 -13.01
N LEU A 196 25.45 -5.69 -12.36
CA LEU A 196 24.22 -6.18 -12.97
C LEU A 196 23.72 -5.28 -14.10
N GLN A 197 23.83 -3.97 -13.96
CA GLN A 197 23.47 -3.03 -15.01
C GLN A 197 24.35 -3.21 -16.27
N ALA A 198 25.62 -3.53 -16.11
CA ALA A 198 26.51 -3.85 -17.24
C ALA A 198 26.06 -5.09 -18.03
N GLN A 199 25.24 -5.95 -17.42
CA GLN A 199 24.63 -7.14 -18.03
C GLN A 199 23.17 -6.92 -18.47
N GLY A 200 22.67 -5.68 -18.41
CA GLY A 200 21.30 -5.32 -18.80
C GLY A 200 20.25 -5.47 -17.70
N TYR A 201 20.63 -5.78 -16.45
CA TYR A 201 19.69 -5.89 -15.32
C TYR A 201 19.76 -4.67 -14.42
N ASP A 202 18.67 -3.93 -14.24
CA ASP A 202 18.57 -2.88 -13.21
C ASP A 202 17.78 -3.38 -12.01
N MET A 203 18.51 -3.79 -10.97
CA MET A 203 17.95 -4.32 -9.73
C MET A 203 18.45 -3.52 -8.52
N LEU A 204 17.55 -3.31 -7.56
CA LEU A 204 17.90 -2.76 -6.24
C LEU A 204 18.38 -3.91 -5.35
N ILE A 205 19.68 -4.02 -5.18
CA ILE A 205 20.30 -5.01 -4.31
C ILE A 205 20.53 -4.38 -2.94
N PRO A 206 20.00 -4.94 -1.84
CA PRO A 206 20.28 -4.44 -0.50
C PRO A 206 21.79 -4.37 -0.22
N GLU A 207 22.23 -3.36 0.55
CA GLU A 207 23.66 -3.14 0.81
C GLU A 207 24.33 -4.26 1.60
N ASP A 208 23.55 -5.05 2.33
CA ASP A 208 24.02 -6.22 3.09
C ASP A 208 24.22 -7.48 2.24
N TYR A 209 23.88 -7.43 0.93
CA TYR A 209 24.20 -8.51 0.00
C TYR A 209 25.60 -8.34 -0.55
N ILE A 210 26.39 -9.40 -0.52
CA ILE A 210 27.74 -9.48 -1.11
C ILE A 210 27.73 -10.41 -2.32
N ILE A 211 28.55 -10.05 -3.33
CA ILE A 211 28.81 -10.91 -4.49
C ILE A 211 29.80 -11.98 -4.04
N ILE A 212 29.38 -13.23 -4.04
CA ILE A 212 30.24 -14.38 -3.70
C ILE A 212 30.69 -15.19 -4.90
N LEU A 213 30.00 -15.03 -6.02
CA LEU A 213 30.34 -15.67 -7.30
C LEU A 213 30.15 -14.65 -8.41
N ASP A 214 31.17 -14.50 -9.25
CA ASP A 214 31.22 -13.64 -10.43
C ASP A 214 32.01 -14.41 -11.48
N THR A 215 31.34 -15.21 -12.31
CA THR A 215 31.99 -16.14 -13.21
C THR A 215 31.15 -16.43 -14.45
N LEU A 216 31.79 -17.00 -15.45
CA LEU A 216 31.16 -17.49 -16.67
C LEU A 216 30.90 -19.00 -16.52
N LEU A 217 29.63 -19.39 -16.48
CA LEU A 217 29.20 -20.76 -16.45
C LEU A 217 28.42 -21.10 -17.73
N GLY A 218 28.91 -22.07 -18.52
CA GLY A 218 28.23 -22.48 -19.75
C GLY A 218 28.05 -21.39 -20.79
N GLY A 219 28.91 -20.36 -20.80
CA GLY A 219 28.79 -19.20 -21.68
C GLY A 219 27.94 -18.06 -21.13
N ALA A 220 27.29 -18.24 -20.00
CA ALA A 220 26.48 -17.22 -19.34
C ALA A 220 27.22 -16.57 -18.16
N THR A 221 27.14 -15.24 -18.04
CA THR A 221 27.64 -14.54 -16.86
C THR A 221 26.74 -14.82 -15.67
N THR A 222 27.30 -15.38 -14.62
CA THR A 222 26.57 -15.80 -13.44
C THR A 222 27.05 -15.04 -12.22
N TYR A 223 26.11 -14.43 -11.50
CA TYR A 223 26.35 -13.80 -10.20
C TYR A 223 25.60 -14.55 -9.11
N SER A 224 26.27 -14.79 -8.00
CA SER A 224 25.63 -15.22 -6.77
C SER A 224 25.80 -14.15 -5.71
N LEU A 225 24.69 -13.61 -5.25
CA LEU A 225 24.66 -12.62 -4.19
C LEU A 225 24.17 -13.30 -2.91
N ARG A 226 24.84 -13.07 -1.83
CA ARG A 226 24.52 -13.66 -0.54
C ARG A 226 24.34 -12.59 0.51
N GLN A 227 23.25 -12.66 1.25
CA GLN A 227 23.08 -11.95 2.51
C GLN A 227 23.79 -12.77 3.60
N PRO A 228 24.83 -12.23 4.29
CA PRO A 228 25.46 -12.91 5.41
C PRO A 228 24.43 -13.23 6.49
N ALA A 229 24.52 -14.43 7.08
CA ALA A 229 23.68 -14.80 8.20
C ALA A 229 23.97 -13.89 9.40
N THR A 230 22.95 -13.22 9.92
CA THR A 230 22.99 -12.62 11.24
C THR A 230 22.51 -13.64 12.27
N VAL A 231 22.80 -13.44 13.56
CA VAL A 231 22.43 -14.38 14.64
C VAL A 231 20.92 -14.74 14.66
N ALA A 232 20.09 -13.98 13.97
CA ALA A 232 18.64 -14.15 13.93
C ALA A 232 18.04 -14.47 12.54
N SER A 233 18.85 -14.62 11.48
CA SER A 233 18.33 -14.84 10.13
C SER A 233 19.07 -15.96 9.38
N ASN A 234 18.30 -16.70 8.57
CA ASN A 234 18.87 -17.67 7.61
C ASN A 234 19.60 -16.93 6.47
N THR A 235 20.67 -17.56 5.96
CA THR A 235 21.36 -17.06 4.76
C THR A 235 20.40 -17.06 3.56
N ARG A 236 20.30 -15.93 2.89
CA ARG A 236 19.56 -15.78 1.62
C ARG A 236 20.53 -15.71 0.46
N VAL A 237 20.23 -16.41 -0.62
CA VAL A 237 21.05 -16.43 -1.84
C VAL A 237 20.18 -16.03 -3.02
N LEU A 238 20.70 -15.12 -3.83
CA LEU A 238 20.07 -14.69 -5.08
C LEU A 238 21.00 -15.11 -6.24
N TRP A 239 20.45 -15.76 -7.24
CA TRP A 239 21.16 -16.15 -8.46
C TRP A 239 20.70 -15.29 -9.62
N CYS A 240 21.63 -14.72 -10.37
CA CYS A 240 21.36 -13.99 -11.60
C CYS A 240 22.22 -14.61 -12.72
N CYS A 241 21.58 -15.07 -13.78
CA CYS A 241 22.24 -15.64 -14.96
C CYS A 241 21.84 -14.85 -16.19
N ASN A 242 22.80 -14.52 -17.07
CA ASN A 242 22.56 -13.94 -18.36
C ASN A 242 23.04 -14.94 -19.43
N ASN A 243 22.16 -15.34 -20.34
CA ASN A 243 22.48 -16.22 -21.48
C ASN A 243 22.98 -15.40 -22.66
#